data_66f7a4f3e916d4d4524feda6091c1419
#
_entry.id   66f7a4f3e916d4d4524feda6091c1419
#
_cell.length_a   1.000
_cell.length_b   1.000
_cell.length_c   1.000
_cell.angle_alpha   90.00
_cell.angle_beta   90.00
_cell.angle_gamma   90.00
#
_symmetry.space_group_name_H-M   'P 1'
#
loop_
_entity.id
_entity.type
_entity.pdbx_description
1 polymer ?
#
loop_
_entity_poly.entity_id
_entity_poly.type
_entity_poly.pdbx_seq_one_letter_code
_entity_poly.pdbx_strand_id
1 'polypeptide(L)'
;MIKDKSIFIKNIYYMLSYVYTDLIQKDYKDIDVEVFDNIGDILAVILFKVVSKQVKRGLIKEYKAEEEELSVLTGKINIEKSIKLKANNKNKLYCEFDKLSMDNYLNSIIKTAMYVLVLSKDISSQNKKNLKKLVLLFSNVNTLKANEIRWNDIKYNRHNANYSGIINICYLILNDLLMTTEDGEYKVAEFLSEKKMCSIYEKFVLSYYQKHYPSLRPRASKIKWNLDNELDKFLPEMKSDITLTSGENILIIDTKYYSQSMQTIELYNSKTIHSNKDINKNGKVSGMLLYAKTNEDIIPNGEYMMSGNKIMVRTLDLNKDFKFIAQSLNKIASDLINS
;
A
#
# COMPACT_ATOMS: atom_id res chain seq x y z
N MET A 1 -20.74 15.68 -6.69
CA MET A 1 -19.57 16.22 -7.45
C MET A 1 -18.55 16.69 -6.42
N ILE A 2 -17.36 16.13 -6.39
CA ILE A 2 -16.30 16.54 -5.46
C ILE A 2 -15.99 18.00 -5.79
N LYS A 3 -16.27 18.93 -4.85
CA LYS A 3 -16.12 20.39 -5.10
C LYS A 3 -14.66 20.79 -5.31
N ASP A 4 -13.72 20.03 -4.76
CA ASP A 4 -12.28 20.24 -4.95
C ASP A 4 -11.57 18.89 -5.07
N LYS A 5 -11.37 18.43 -6.28
CA LYS A 5 -10.66 17.18 -6.57
C LYS A 5 -9.22 17.20 -6.03
N SER A 6 -8.59 18.37 -5.96
CA SER A 6 -7.21 18.52 -5.54
C SER A 6 -7.01 18.21 -4.06
N ILE A 7 -7.94 18.61 -3.18
CA ILE A 7 -7.88 18.31 -1.75
C ILE A 7 -8.06 16.82 -1.49
N PHE A 8 -9.04 16.19 -2.17
CA PHE A 8 -9.26 14.74 -2.05
C PHE A 8 -8.05 13.93 -2.52
N ILE A 9 -7.50 14.29 -3.67
CA ILE A 9 -6.32 13.63 -4.24
C ILE A 9 -5.11 13.79 -3.31
N LYS A 10 -4.91 14.98 -2.73
CA LYS A 10 -3.86 15.24 -1.74
C LYS A 10 -4.04 14.35 -0.49
N ASN A 11 -5.28 14.14 -0.04
CA ASN A 11 -5.55 13.28 1.11
C ASN A 11 -5.29 11.80 0.79
N ILE A 12 -5.50 11.34 -0.45
CA ILE A 12 -5.05 10.01 -0.88
C ILE A 12 -3.53 9.88 -0.70
N TYR A 13 -2.76 10.90 -1.06
CA TYR A 13 -1.33 10.92 -0.79
C TYR A 13 -1.00 10.76 0.70
N TYR A 14 -1.66 11.51 1.58
CA TYR A 14 -1.47 11.37 3.01
C TYR A 14 -1.85 9.96 3.49
N MET A 15 -2.98 9.43 3.05
CA MET A 15 -3.39 8.06 3.41
C MET A 15 -2.36 7.03 2.97
N LEU A 16 -1.90 7.07 1.72
CA LEU A 16 -0.86 6.18 1.21
C LEU A 16 0.44 6.31 2.01
N SER A 17 0.78 7.50 2.43
CA SER A 17 1.96 7.75 3.22
C SER A 17 1.92 7.15 4.62
N TYR A 18 0.75 7.05 5.23
CA TYR A 18 0.57 6.31 6.48
C TYR A 18 0.61 4.80 6.26
N VAL A 19 -0.01 4.31 5.19
CA VAL A 19 -0.06 2.87 4.87
C VAL A 19 1.32 2.30 4.55
N TYR A 20 2.17 3.10 3.91
CA TYR A 20 3.52 2.69 3.47
C TYR A 20 4.62 3.42 4.23
N THR A 21 4.48 3.53 5.55
CA THR A 21 5.28 4.35 6.48
C THR A 21 6.79 4.13 6.42
N ASP A 22 7.26 2.95 6.06
CA ASP A 22 8.71 2.66 5.99
C ASP A 22 9.47 3.53 4.98
N LEU A 23 8.74 4.21 4.10
CA LEU A 23 9.32 4.93 2.98
C LEU A 23 9.37 6.44 3.15
N ILE A 24 8.48 7.03 3.95
CA ILE A 24 8.23 8.47 3.86
C ILE A 24 8.37 9.20 5.21
N GLN A 25 8.79 8.54 6.27
CA GLN A 25 8.73 9.06 7.66
C GLN A 25 9.44 10.40 7.93
N LYS A 26 10.30 10.90 7.07
CA LYS A 26 11.06 12.15 7.35
C LYS A 26 10.74 13.35 6.45
N ASP A 27 10.09 13.18 5.33
CA ASP A 27 10.04 14.22 4.26
C ASP A 27 8.66 14.88 4.05
N TYR A 28 7.73 14.77 5.02
CA TYR A 28 6.37 15.31 4.87
C TYR A 28 6.25 16.83 4.91
N LYS A 29 7.23 17.52 5.50
CA LYS A 29 7.15 18.97 5.70
C LYS A 29 7.46 19.78 4.44
N ASP A 30 8.13 19.19 3.46
CA ASP A 30 8.67 19.88 2.29
C ASP A 30 7.95 19.53 0.97
N ILE A 31 6.72 18.99 1.03
CA ILE A 31 5.91 18.94 -0.18
C ILE A 31 5.17 20.26 -0.26
N ASP A 32 5.75 21.21 -0.97
CA ASP A 32 5.00 22.34 -1.51
C ASP A 32 3.73 21.81 -2.13
N VAL A 33 2.62 22.47 -1.83
CA VAL A 33 1.26 22.07 -2.20
C VAL A 33 1.13 22.12 -3.72
N GLU A 34 1.76 21.16 -4.40
CA GLU A 34 1.48 20.92 -5.81
C GLU A 34 0.02 20.49 -5.94
N VAL A 35 -0.71 21.18 -6.77
CA VAL A 35 -2.06 20.78 -7.16
C VAL A 35 -1.90 19.57 -8.05
N PHE A 36 -2.23 18.39 -7.52
CA PHE A 36 -2.22 17.17 -8.30
C PHE A 36 -3.55 17.03 -9.05
N ASP A 37 -3.48 16.85 -10.36
CA ASP A 37 -4.65 16.70 -11.20
C ASP A 37 -5.22 15.28 -11.18
N ASN A 38 -4.35 14.27 -10.90
CA ASN A 38 -4.72 12.86 -10.89
C ASN A 38 -3.84 12.03 -9.95
N ILE A 39 -4.30 10.81 -9.64
CA ILE A 39 -3.58 9.89 -8.75
C ILE A 39 -2.25 9.38 -9.35
N GLY A 40 -2.16 9.32 -10.67
CA GLY A 40 -0.93 8.91 -11.36
C GLY A 40 0.22 9.86 -11.06
N ASP A 41 -0.02 11.19 -11.07
CA ASP A 41 0.98 12.19 -10.72
C ASP A 41 1.46 12.04 -9.26
N ILE A 42 0.54 11.75 -8.33
CA ILE A 42 0.91 11.48 -6.93
C ILE A 42 1.83 10.27 -6.86
N LEU A 43 1.44 9.17 -7.50
CA LEU A 43 2.25 7.95 -7.48
C LEU A 43 3.59 8.14 -8.17
N ALA A 44 3.65 8.97 -9.21
CA ALA A 44 4.90 9.34 -9.87
C ALA A 44 5.83 10.10 -8.91
N VAL A 45 5.30 11.07 -8.14
CA VAL A 45 6.07 11.80 -7.12
C VAL A 45 6.52 10.88 -5.99
N ILE A 46 5.62 10.03 -5.49
CA ILE A 46 5.96 9.06 -4.44
C ILE A 46 7.06 8.12 -4.94
N LEU A 47 6.85 7.49 -6.10
CA LEU A 47 7.80 6.54 -6.67
C LEU A 47 9.17 7.20 -6.90
N PHE A 48 9.19 8.43 -7.44
CA PHE A 48 10.42 9.20 -7.61
C PHE A 48 11.18 9.39 -6.29
N LYS A 49 10.49 9.80 -5.22
CA LYS A 49 11.11 10.04 -3.90
C LYS A 49 11.69 8.77 -3.30
N VAL A 50 10.90 7.68 -3.29
CA VAL A 50 11.32 6.43 -2.66
C VAL A 50 12.42 5.73 -3.44
N VAL A 51 12.35 5.74 -4.77
CA VAL A 51 13.39 5.15 -5.63
C VAL A 51 14.67 5.98 -5.57
N SER A 52 14.59 7.32 -5.56
CA SER A 52 15.75 8.20 -5.38
C SER A 52 16.49 7.90 -4.07
N LYS A 53 15.75 7.68 -2.98
CA LYS A 53 16.32 7.30 -1.69
C LYS A 53 16.96 5.90 -1.73
N GLN A 54 16.33 4.95 -2.42
CA GLN A 54 16.86 3.61 -2.59
C GLN A 54 18.13 3.62 -3.45
N VAL A 55 18.17 4.39 -4.53
CA VAL A 55 19.37 4.56 -5.38
C VAL A 55 20.55 5.13 -4.57
N LYS A 56 20.30 6.11 -3.70
CA LYS A 56 21.35 6.65 -2.80
C LYS A 56 21.88 5.62 -1.80
N ARG A 57 21.05 4.65 -1.37
CA ARG A 57 21.46 3.54 -0.51
C ARG A 57 22.16 2.41 -1.27
N GLY A 58 22.02 2.40 -2.58
CA GLY A 58 22.43 1.33 -3.48
C GLY A 58 21.26 0.40 -3.87
N LEU A 59 21.25 0.02 -5.14
CA LEU A 59 20.30 -0.98 -5.62
C LEU A 59 20.75 -2.38 -5.20
N ILE A 60 19.80 -3.25 -4.92
CA ILE A 60 20.07 -4.66 -4.64
C ILE A 60 20.73 -5.29 -5.86
N LYS A 61 21.75 -6.09 -5.59
CA LYS A 61 22.42 -6.92 -6.57
C LYS A 61 22.26 -8.38 -6.20
N GLU A 62 22.12 -9.21 -7.21
CA GLU A 62 22.02 -10.66 -7.05
C GLU A 62 23.07 -11.32 -7.96
N TYR A 63 23.57 -12.47 -7.53
CA TYR A 63 24.46 -13.26 -8.34
C TYR A 63 23.67 -13.92 -9.47
N LYS A 64 24.11 -13.69 -10.70
CA LYS A 64 23.61 -14.36 -11.90
C LYS A 64 24.70 -15.23 -12.48
N ALA A 65 24.38 -16.46 -12.75
CA ALA A 65 25.26 -17.33 -13.51
C ALA A 65 25.38 -16.80 -14.94
N GLU A 66 26.59 -16.45 -15.34
CA GLU A 66 26.90 -16.03 -16.69
C GLU A 66 27.86 -17.02 -17.33
N GLU A 67 27.75 -17.18 -18.65
CA GLU A 67 28.65 -17.95 -19.45
C GLU A 67 29.25 -17.08 -20.54
N GLU A 68 30.55 -16.91 -20.52
CA GLU A 68 31.26 -16.06 -21.50
C GLU A 68 32.54 -16.69 -22.04
N GLU A 69 32.91 -16.24 -23.26
CA GLU A 69 34.23 -16.55 -23.86
C GLU A 69 35.26 -15.57 -23.33
N LEU A 70 36.09 -16.02 -22.39
CA LEU A 70 37.10 -15.16 -21.72
C LEU A 70 38.54 -15.59 -22.09
N SER A 71 39.44 -14.62 -22.09
CA SER A 71 40.86 -14.88 -22.31
C SER A 71 41.56 -15.41 -21.05
N VAL A 72 40.94 -15.24 -19.88
CA VAL A 72 41.46 -15.67 -18.58
C VAL A 72 40.40 -16.53 -17.90
N LEU A 73 40.85 -17.64 -17.28
CA LEU A 73 39.96 -18.51 -16.52
C LEU A 73 39.29 -17.75 -15.39
N THR A 74 37.95 -17.72 -15.43
CA THR A 74 37.11 -17.11 -14.37
C THR A 74 36.01 -18.11 -14.00
N GLY A 75 35.93 -18.46 -12.74
CA GLY A 75 34.95 -19.44 -12.26
C GLY A 75 35.24 -20.83 -12.74
N LYS A 76 34.24 -21.54 -13.27
CA LYS A 76 34.31 -22.93 -13.74
C LYS A 76 34.46 -22.96 -15.28
N ILE A 77 35.41 -23.75 -15.77
CA ILE A 77 35.59 -23.95 -17.21
C ILE A 77 34.56 -24.96 -17.74
N ASN A 78 33.91 -24.61 -18.85
CA ASN A 78 33.16 -25.56 -19.66
C ASN A 78 34.10 -26.15 -20.69
N ILE A 79 34.60 -27.38 -20.40
CA ILE A 79 35.64 -28.04 -21.18
C ILE A 79 35.16 -28.30 -22.63
N GLU A 80 33.94 -28.81 -22.81
CA GLU A 80 33.38 -29.10 -24.12
C GLU A 80 33.32 -27.87 -25.03
N LYS A 81 32.75 -26.79 -24.53
CA LYS A 81 32.67 -25.51 -25.27
C LYS A 81 34.06 -24.91 -25.52
N SER A 82 34.98 -25.00 -24.54
CA SER A 82 36.36 -24.51 -24.70
C SER A 82 37.16 -25.27 -25.75
N ILE A 83 36.99 -26.60 -25.87
CA ILE A 83 37.62 -27.38 -26.93
C ILE A 83 37.10 -26.93 -28.30
N LYS A 84 35.81 -26.69 -28.44
CA LYS A 84 35.22 -26.19 -29.70
C LYS A 84 35.78 -24.82 -30.08
N LEU A 85 36.02 -23.92 -29.09
CA LEU A 85 36.68 -22.63 -29.34
C LEU A 85 38.10 -22.80 -29.85
N LYS A 86 38.86 -23.71 -29.23
CA LYS A 86 40.25 -24.00 -29.61
C LYS A 86 40.34 -24.61 -31.00
N ALA A 87 39.41 -25.53 -31.36
CA ALA A 87 39.31 -26.09 -32.69
C ALA A 87 39.02 -25.04 -33.78
N ASN A 88 38.35 -23.93 -33.40
CA ASN A 88 38.07 -22.77 -34.25
C ASN A 88 39.16 -21.69 -34.18
N ASN A 89 40.36 -22.01 -33.72
CA ASN A 89 41.50 -21.12 -33.56
C ASN A 89 41.21 -19.89 -32.66
N LYS A 90 40.23 -19.95 -31.77
CA LYS A 90 39.98 -18.91 -30.77
C LYS A 90 40.81 -19.20 -29.51
N ASN A 91 41.67 -18.27 -29.12
CA ASN A 91 42.50 -18.41 -27.92
C ASN A 91 41.73 -17.93 -26.67
N LYS A 92 40.54 -18.53 -26.45
CA LYS A 92 39.63 -18.20 -25.35
C LYS A 92 39.13 -19.45 -24.66
N LEU A 93 38.74 -19.31 -23.39
CA LEU A 93 38.08 -20.32 -22.58
C LEU A 93 36.61 -19.99 -22.45
N TYR A 94 35.76 -20.99 -22.44
CA TYR A 94 34.34 -20.82 -22.12
C TYR A 94 34.17 -21.03 -20.62
N CYS A 95 33.84 -19.93 -19.92
CA CYS A 95 33.80 -19.91 -18.46
C CYS A 95 32.36 -19.70 -17.96
N GLU A 96 32.00 -20.43 -16.89
CA GLU A 96 30.77 -20.30 -16.14
C GLU A 96 31.14 -19.67 -14.81
N PHE A 97 30.56 -18.51 -14.50
CA PHE A 97 30.84 -17.77 -13.26
C PHE A 97 29.66 -16.95 -12.80
N ASP A 98 29.61 -16.69 -11.50
CA ASP A 98 28.58 -15.85 -10.91
C ASP A 98 28.98 -14.37 -10.98
N LYS A 99 28.16 -13.56 -11.64
CA LYS A 99 28.35 -12.12 -11.74
C LYS A 99 27.33 -11.37 -10.93
N LEU A 100 27.77 -10.42 -10.12
CA LEU A 100 26.91 -9.60 -9.31
C LEU A 100 26.19 -8.57 -10.18
N SER A 101 24.88 -8.74 -10.38
CA SER A 101 24.06 -7.96 -11.31
C SER A 101 22.97 -7.19 -10.59
N MET A 102 22.70 -5.96 -11.03
CA MET A 102 21.52 -5.19 -10.65
C MET A 102 20.25 -5.63 -11.39
N ASP A 103 20.38 -6.40 -12.46
CA ASP A 103 19.28 -6.93 -13.23
C ASP A 103 18.66 -8.11 -12.48
N ASN A 104 17.81 -7.81 -11.52
CA ASN A 104 17.03 -8.75 -10.72
C ASN A 104 15.54 -8.42 -10.77
N TYR A 105 14.73 -9.34 -10.28
CA TYR A 105 13.28 -9.26 -10.39
C TYR A 105 12.68 -8.00 -9.74
N LEU A 106 13.16 -7.61 -8.55
CA LEU A 106 12.65 -6.43 -7.85
C LEU A 106 13.00 -5.12 -8.57
N ASN A 107 14.25 -4.99 -9.04
CA ASN A 107 14.66 -3.82 -9.80
C ASN A 107 13.95 -3.74 -11.15
N SER A 108 13.68 -4.88 -11.79
CA SER A 108 12.90 -4.95 -13.03
C SER A 108 11.46 -4.47 -12.85
N ILE A 109 10.80 -4.83 -11.74
CA ILE A 109 9.45 -4.33 -11.39
C ILE A 109 9.49 -2.81 -11.22
N ILE A 110 10.48 -2.27 -10.48
CA ILE A 110 10.62 -0.84 -10.25
C ILE A 110 10.82 -0.09 -11.58
N LYS A 111 11.73 -0.59 -12.43
CA LYS A 111 11.97 0.00 -13.75
C LYS A 111 10.71 0.00 -14.60
N THR A 112 9.98 -1.11 -14.61
CA THR A 112 8.72 -1.25 -15.37
C THR A 112 7.68 -0.24 -14.90
N ALA A 113 7.49 -0.07 -13.58
CA ALA A 113 6.54 0.91 -13.04
C ALA A 113 6.93 2.34 -13.42
N MET A 114 8.21 2.71 -13.31
CA MET A 114 8.68 4.03 -13.76
C MET A 114 8.46 4.24 -15.26
N TYR A 115 8.73 3.21 -16.07
CA TYR A 115 8.60 3.27 -17.52
C TYR A 115 7.15 3.48 -17.96
N VAL A 116 6.20 2.75 -17.34
CA VAL A 116 4.76 2.90 -17.59
C VAL A 116 4.30 4.33 -17.28
N LEU A 117 4.71 4.91 -16.14
CA LEU A 117 4.36 6.29 -15.79
C LEU A 117 4.96 7.30 -16.78
N VAL A 118 6.19 7.07 -17.26
CA VAL A 118 6.83 7.94 -18.27
C VAL A 118 6.08 7.92 -19.60
N LEU A 119 5.54 6.76 -20.01
CA LEU A 119 4.78 6.61 -21.25
C LEU A 119 3.35 7.12 -21.15
N SER A 120 2.75 7.09 -19.97
CA SER A 120 1.35 7.53 -19.78
C SER A 120 1.17 9.00 -20.16
N LYS A 121 0.13 9.31 -20.95
CA LYS A 121 -0.18 10.70 -21.39
C LYS A 121 -0.64 11.59 -20.23
N ASP A 122 -1.25 10.98 -19.21
CA ASP A 122 -1.90 11.67 -18.09
C ASP A 122 -0.92 12.12 -16.97
N ILE A 123 0.37 11.84 -17.11
CA ILE A 123 1.39 12.26 -16.16
C ILE A 123 2.02 13.58 -16.57
N SER A 124 2.18 14.51 -15.64
CA SER A 124 2.78 15.82 -15.88
C SER A 124 4.20 15.73 -16.46
N SER A 125 4.55 16.69 -17.32
CA SER A 125 5.86 16.75 -17.98
C SER A 125 7.02 16.80 -16.97
N GLN A 126 6.83 17.46 -15.84
CA GLN A 126 7.82 17.54 -14.77
C GLN A 126 8.06 16.18 -14.10
N ASN A 127 7.01 15.46 -13.78
CA ASN A 127 7.10 14.12 -13.17
C ASN A 127 7.72 13.12 -14.15
N LYS A 128 7.35 13.17 -15.43
CA LYS A 128 8.02 12.38 -16.47
C LYS A 128 9.51 12.65 -16.56
N LYS A 129 9.92 13.94 -16.52
CA LYS A 129 11.34 14.33 -16.56
C LYS A 129 12.10 13.78 -15.35
N ASN A 130 11.52 13.84 -14.17
CA ASN A 130 12.11 13.31 -12.94
C ASN A 130 12.27 11.78 -13.00
N LEU A 131 11.23 11.06 -13.40
CA LEU A 131 11.28 9.59 -13.54
C LEU A 131 12.28 9.16 -14.63
N LYS A 132 12.35 9.86 -15.78
CA LYS A 132 13.35 9.57 -16.83
C LYS A 132 14.77 9.60 -16.31
N LYS A 133 15.13 10.56 -15.42
CA LYS A 133 16.45 10.61 -14.78
C LYS A 133 16.76 9.36 -13.96
N LEU A 134 15.75 8.81 -13.25
CA LEU A 134 15.91 7.57 -12.49
C LEU A 134 16.03 6.36 -13.41
N VAL A 135 15.21 6.28 -14.45
CA VAL A 135 15.24 5.17 -15.42
C VAL A 135 16.64 4.99 -16.03
N LEU A 136 17.38 6.07 -16.26
CA LEU A 136 18.75 6.02 -16.76
C LEU A 136 19.70 5.27 -15.79
N LEU A 137 19.46 5.34 -14.47
CA LEU A 137 20.26 4.64 -13.47
C LEU A 137 19.94 3.13 -13.45
N PHE A 138 18.85 2.70 -14.09
CA PHE A 138 18.46 1.31 -14.29
C PHE A 138 18.76 0.83 -15.72
N SER A 139 19.73 1.42 -16.42
CA SER A 139 20.06 1.07 -17.82
C SER A 139 20.33 -0.43 -18.01
N ASN A 140 21.05 -1.04 -17.07
CA ASN A 140 21.41 -2.46 -17.09
C ASN A 140 20.36 -3.39 -16.46
N VAL A 141 19.15 -2.91 -16.21
CA VAL A 141 18.04 -3.68 -15.67
C VAL A 141 17.00 -3.87 -16.77
N ASN A 142 16.49 -5.09 -16.94
CA ASN A 142 15.46 -5.40 -17.92
C ASN A 142 14.07 -4.92 -17.42
N THR A 143 13.16 -4.61 -18.35
CA THR A 143 11.75 -4.39 -18.05
C THR A 143 10.98 -5.72 -18.14
N LEU A 144 9.86 -5.80 -17.42
CA LEU A 144 8.93 -6.92 -17.45
C LEU A 144 7.64 -6.48 -18.13
N LYS A 145 6.88 -7.43 -18.65
CA LYS A 145 5.49 -7.16 -19.01
C LYS A 145 4.65 -7.15 -17.73
N ALA A 146 3.82 -6.13 -17.55
CA ALA A 146 3.05 -5.93 -16.32
C ALA A 146 2.17 -7.13 -15.97
N ASN A 147 1.56 -7.79 -16.97
CA ASN A 147 0.72 -8.96 -16.81
C ASN A 147 1.48 -10.26 -16.49
N GLU A 148 2.79 -10.29 -16.66
CA GLU A 148 3.64 -11.45 -16.35
C GLU A 148 4.25 -11.38 -14.94
N ILE A 149 4.01 -10.29 -14.19
CA ILE A 149 4.55 -10.11 -12.85
C ILE A 149 3.82 -11.00 -11.85
N ARG A 150 4.57 -11.92 -11.23
CA ARG A 150 4.06 -12.85 -10.22
C ARG A 150 4.22 -12.24 -8.83
N TRP A 151 3.25 -11.45 -8.42
CA TRP A 151 3.28 -10.70 -7.15
C TRP A 151 3.35 -11.60 -5.91
N ASN A 152 2.71 -12.77 -5.95
CA ASN A 152 2.68 -13.72 -4.84
C ASN A 152 4.02 -14.44 -4.62
N ASP A 153 4.90 -14.45 -5.63
CA ASP A 153 6.19 -15.13 -5.55
C ASP A 153 7.28 -14.23 -4.93
N ILE A 154 6.96 -12.95 -4.69
CA ILE A 154 7.90 -12.00 -4.12
C ILE A 154 8.12 -12.31 -2.63
N LYS A 155 9.36 -12.67 -2.29
CA LYS A 155 9.76 -12.96 -0.91
C LYS A 155 10.71 -11.88 -0.40
N TYR A 156 10.47 -11.44 0.81
CA TYR A 156 11.33 -10.47 1.48
C TYR A 156 12.21 -11.15 2.54
N ASN A 157 13.47 -10.76 2.58
CA ASN A 157 14.45 -11.15 3.57
C ASN A 157 15.11 -9.91 4.18
N ARG A 158 16.08 -10.07 5.07
CA ARG A 158 16.78 -8.95 5.74
C ARG A 158 17.46 -7.99 4.75
N HIS A 159 17.90 -8.46 3.59
CA HIS A 159 18.63 -7.66 2.61
C HIS A 159 17.71 -6.84 1.69
N ASN A 160 16.48 -7.32 1.48
CA ASN A 160 15.52 -6.68 0.56
C ASN A 160 14.25 -6.16 1.24
N ALA A 161 14.13 -6.25 2.58
CA ALA A 161 12.95 -5.84 3.32
C ALA A 161 12.54 -4.37 3.04
N ASN A 162 13.51 -3.49 2.82
CA ASN A 162 13.30 -2.09 2.46
C ASN A 162 12.67 -1.88 1.07
N TYR A 163 12.65 -2.91 0.22
CA TYR A 163 11.97 -2.85 -1.08
C TYR A 163 10.45 -3.07 -0.97
N SER A 164 9.95 -3.64 0.13
CA SER A 164 8.53 -3.99 0.28
C SER A 164 7.60 -2.82 0.00
N GLY A 165 7.89 -1.66 0.54
CA GLY A 165 7.08 -0.48 0.30
C GLY A 165 7.19 0.05 -1.14
N ILE A 166 8.39 0.03 -1.75
CA ILE A 166 8.56 0.42 -3.15
C ILE A 166 7.75 -0.50 -4.06
N ILE A 167 7.84 -1.80 -3.82
CA ILE A 167 7.11 -2.81 -4.60
C ILE A 167 5.60 -2.69 -4.41
N ASN A 168 5.12 -2.34 -3.21
CA ASN A 168 3.69 -2.06 -2.99
C ASN A 168 3.19 -0.86 -3.82
N ILE A 169 4.02 0.18 -3.98
CA ILE A 169 3.70 1.31 -4.87
C ILE A 169 3.71 0.86 -6.34
N CYS A 170 4.70 0.06 -6.73
CA CYS A 170 4.73 -0.52 -8.08
C CYS A 170 3.50 -1.39 -8.36
N TYR A 171 3.04 -2.17 -7.36
CA TYR A 171 1.80 -2.95 -7.45
C TYR A 171 0.58 -2.06 -7.73
N LEU A 172 0.43 -0.95 -6.98
CA LEU A 172 -0.66 0.01 -7.23
C LEU A 172 -0.63 0.55 -8.66
N ILE A 173 0.55 0.88 -9.16
CA ILE A 173 0.71 1.42 -10.51
C ILE A 173 0.41 0.35 -11.57
N LEU A 174 1.01 -0.82 -11.46
CA LEU A 174 1.02 -1.82 -12.53
C LEU A 174 -0.21 -2.74 -12.52
N ASN A 175 -0.81 -2.96 -11.34
CA ASN A 175 -1.94 -3.87 -11.20
C ASN A 175 -3.28 -3.17 -11.03
N ASP A 176 -3.29 -2.06 -10.29
CA ASP A 176 -4.55 -1.41 -9.91
C ASP A 176 -4.90 -0.20 -10.78
N LEU A 177 -3.92 0.49 -11.37
CA LEU A 177 -4.13 1.70 -12.14
C LEU A 177 -3.80 1.56 -13.63
N LEU A 178 -2.99 0.57 -14.01
CA LEU A 178 -2.61 0.39 -15.41
C LEU A 178 -3.80 -0.09 -16.22
N MET A 179 -4.19 0.69 -17.24
CA MET A 179 -5.16 0.33 -18.24
C MET A 179 -4.47 0.32 -19.62
N THR A 180 -4.80 -0.66 -20.42
CA THR A 180 -4.37 -0.71 -21.82
C THR A 180 -5.52 -0.17 -22.68
N THR A 181 -5.24 0.82 -23.52
CA THR A 181 -6.21 1.32 -24.49
C THR A 181 -6.36 0.34 -25.66
N GLU A 182 -7.42 0.48 -26.43
CA GLU A 182 -7.65 -0.34 -27.64
C GLU A 182 -6.48 -0.23 -28.64
N ASP A 183 -5.78 0.90 -28.66
CA ASP A 183 -4.59 1.13 -29.49
C ASP A 183 -3.30 0.57 -28.88
N GLY A 184 -3.38 -0.15 -27.76
CA GLY A 184 -2.21 -0.74 -27.07
C GLY A 184 -1.37 0.26 -26.27
N GLU A 185 -1.80 1.50 -26.12
CA GLU A 185 -1.13 2.49 -25.27
C GLU A 185 -1.46 2.27 -23.78
N TYR A 186 -0.51 2.65 -22.91
CA TYR A 186 -0.74 2.63 -21.48
C TYR A 186 -1.39 3.92 -20.99
N LYS A 187 -2.48 3.76 -20.24
CA LYS A 187 -3.17 4.81 -19.53
C LYS A 187 -3.22 4.49 -18.04
N VAL A 188 -2.98 5.49 -17.22
CA VAL A 188 -3.15 5.34 -15.75
C VAL A 188 -4.56 5.81 -15.40
N ALA A 189 -5.31 4.98 -14.67
CA ALA A 189 -6.65 5.33 -14.23
C ALA A 189 -6.64 6.62 -13.41
N GLU A 190 -7.63 7.46 -13.60
CA GLU A 190 -7.76 8.73 -12.89
C GLU A 190 -8.00 8.51 -11.38
N PHE A 191 -8.69 7.41 -11.03
CA PHE A 191 -9.04 7.06 -9.65
C PHE A 191 -8.78 5.58 -9.36
N LEU A 192 -8.48 5.29 -8.11
CA LEU A 192 -8.44 3.92 -7.60
C LEU A 192 -9.85 3.32 -7.53
N SER A 193 -9.95 2.00 -7.73
CA SER A 193 -11.21 1.29 -7.55
C SER A 193 -11.72 1.45 -6.11
N GLU A 194 -13.05 1.40 -5.94
CA GLU A 194 -13.69 1.51 -4.64
C GLU A 194 -13.15 0.48 -3.63
N LYS A 195 -13.04 -0.78 -4.06
CA LYS A 195 -12.44 -1.86 -3.25
C LYS A 195 -11.03 -1.52 -2.76
N LYS A 196 -10.23 -0.85 -3.60
CA LYS A 196 -8.87 -0.46 -3.23
C LYS A 196 -8.88 0.71 -2.26
N MET A 197 -9.77 1.68 -2.47
CA MET A 197 -9.96 2.80 -1.55
C MET A 197 -10.43 2.33 -0.18
N CYS A 198 -11.35 1.35 -0.08
CA CYS A 198 -11.72 0.72 1.18
C CYS A 198 -10.48 0.19 1.93
N SER A 199 -9.66 -0.60 1.25
CA SER A 199 -8.44 -1.17 1.86
C SER A 199 -7.42 -0.11 2.28
N ILE A 200 -7.25 0.96 1.51
CA ILE A 200 -6.35 2.06 1.85
C ILE A 200 -6.90 2.83 3.05
N TYR A 201 -8.19 3.10 3.09
CA TYR A 201 -8.83 3.82 4.18
C TYR A 201 -8.75 3.07 5.50
N GLU A 202 -9.08 1.77 5.52
CA GLU A 202 -8.90 0.89 6.68
C GLU A 202 -7.47 0.93 7.22
N LYS A 203 -6.50 0.67 6.35
CA LYS A 203 -5.08 0.67 6.71
C LYS A 203 -4.60 2.04 7.17
N PHE A 204 -5.08 3.12 6.56
CA PHE A 204 -4.74 4.48 6.96
C PHE A 204 -5.17 4.77 8.39
N VAL A 205 -6.44 4.51 8.73
CA VAL A 205 -6.95 4.78 10.08
C VAL A 205 -6.21 3.95 11.13
N LEU A 206 -5.97 2.68 10.86
CA LEU A 206 -5.17 1.81 11.73
C LEU A 206 -3.75 2.36 11.93
N SER A 207 -3.05 2.68 10.83
CA SER A 207 -1.67 3.19 10.88
C SER A 207 -1.59 4.56 11.55
N TYR A 208 -2.61 5.41 11.39
CA TYR A 208 -2.72 6.68 12.07
C TYR A 208 -2.69 6.48 13.59
N TYR A 209 -3.54 5.61 14.13
CA TYR A 209 -3.56 5.32 15.57
C TYR A 209 -2.30 4.62 16.05
N GLN A 210 -1.75 3.69 15.30
CA GLN A 210 -0.47 3.04 15.63
C GLN A 210 0.68 4.05 15.78
N LYS A 211 0.68 5.10 14.95
CA LYS A 211 1.71 6.13 14.97
C LYS A 211 1.51 7.17 16.07
N HIS A 212 0.26 7.66 16.23
CA HIS A 212 -0.02 8.80 17.10
C HIS A 212 -0.52 8.41 18.50
N TYR A 213 -1.10 7.22 18.62
CA TYR A 213 -1.70 6.72 19.88
C TYR A 213 -1.28 5.27 20.18
N PRO A 214 0.02 4.95 20.23
CA PRO A 214 0.49 3.59 20.51
C PRO A 214 0.05 3.08 21.89
N SER A 215 -0.18 3.98 22.86
CA SER A 215 -0.71 3.65 24.18
C SER A 215 -2.09 2.99 24.16
N LEU A 216 -2.90 3.27 23.13
CA LEU A 216 -4.22 2.63 22.92
C LEU A 216 -4.11 1.23 22.28
N ARG A 217 -2.91 0.73 22.04
CA ARG A 217 -2.62 -0.61 21.47
C ARG A 217 -3.41 -0.91 20.18
N PRO A 218 -3.35 -0.03 19.16
CA PRO A 218 -4.15 -0.17 17.95
C PRO A 218 -3.79 -1.43 17.17
N ARG A 219 -4.77 -2.26 16.84
CA ARG A 219 -4.58 -3.50 16.09
C ARG A 219 -5.86 -3.95 15.41
N ALA A 220 -5.75 -4.69 14.31
CA ALA A 220 -6.82 -5.53 13.80
C ALA A 220 -6.92 -6.78 14.67
N SER A 221 -8.10 -7.05 15.24
CA SER A 221 -8.29 -8.14 16.20
C SER A 221 -9.18 -9.22 15.63
N LYS A 222 -8.77 -10.48 15.80
CA LYS A 222 -9.68 -11.61 15.64
C LYS A 222 -10.61 -11.67 16.86
N ILE A 223 -11.89 -11.80 16.61
CA ILE A 223 -12.93 -11.85 17.64
C ILE A 223 -13.50 -13.26 17.63
N LYS A 224 -13.48 -13.91 18.79
CA LYS A 224 -14.04 -15.24 18.94
C LYS A 224 -15.56 -15.15 18.96
N TRP A 225 -16.23 -16.10 18.34
CA TRP A 225 -17.66 -16.29 18.47
C TRP A 225 -17.99 -16.70 19.91
N ASN A 226 -18.91 -16.01 20.54
CA ASN A 226 -19.47 -16.40 21.85
C ASN A 226 -20.68 -17.29 21.60
N LEU A 227 -20.44 -18.59 21.48
CA LEU A 227 -21.46 -19.59 21.18
C LEU A 227 -21.74 -20.39 22.43
N ASP A 228 -22.98 -20.82 22.58
CA ASP A 228 -23.40 -21.73 23.65
C ASP A 228 -22.97 -23.18 23.36
N ASN A 229 -22.61 -23.49 22.10
CA ASN A 229 -22.18 -24.80 21.62
C ASN A 229 -20.74 -24.75 21.07
N GLU A 230 -20.20 -25.92 20.70
CA GLU A 230 -18.86 -25.99 20.05
C GLU A 230 -18.82 -25.22 18.74
N LEU A 231 -17.62 -24.67 18.42
CA LEU A 231 -17.35 -23.90 17.21
C LEU A 231 -17.66 -24.74 15.96
N ASP A 232 -18.58 -24.25 15.14
CA ASP A 232 -18.84 -24.82 13.82
C ASP A 232 -17.73 -24.37 12.84
N LYS A 233 -17.19 -25.33 12.07
CA LYS A 233 -16.17 -25.09 11.04
C LYS A 233 -16.65 -24.18 9.91
N PHE A 234 -17.95 -23.97 9.79
CA PHE A 234 -18.56 -23.12 8.75
C PHE A 234 -18.74 -21.66 9.17
N LEU A 235 -18.47 -21.31 10.43
CA LEU A 235 -18.53 -19.91 10.86
C LEU A 235 -17.33 -19.13 10.33
N PRO A 236 -17.56 -18.01 9.63
CA PRO A 236 -16.48 -17.17 9.13
C PRO A 236 -15.68 -16.57 10.28
N GLU A 237 -14.39 -16.35 10.05
CA GLU A 237 -13.55 -15.64 11.02
C GLU A 237 -14.07 -14.22 11.20
N MET A 238 -14.43 -13.86 12.43
CA MET A 238 -14.84 -12.50 12.77
C MET A 238 -13.59 -11.66 13.07
N LYS A 239 -13.45 -10.54 12.37
CA LYS A 239 -12.29 -9.66 12.49
C LYS A 239 -12.75 -8.21 12.53
N SER A 240 -12.18 -7.43 13.47
CA SER A 240 -12.33 -5.98 13.47
C SER A 240 -11.29 -5.33 12.57
N ASP A 241 -11.63 -4.21 11.94
CA ASP A 241 -10.65 -3.40 11.22
C ASP A 241 -9.67 -2.80 12.23
N ILE A 242 -10.19 -2.16 13.28
CA ILE A 242 -9.37 -1.52 14.31
C ILE A 242 -9.98 -1.78 15.69
N THR A 243 -9.12 -2.14 16.63
CA THR A 243 -9.44 -2.18 18.06
C THR A 243 -8.50 -1.26 18.80
N LEU A 244 -9.05 -0.31 19.57
CA LEU A 244 -8.33 0.57 20.49
C LEU A 244 -8.67 0.17 21.92
N THR A 245 -7.69 0.24 22.83
CA THR A 245 -7.87 -0.15 24.23
C THR A 245 -7.27 0.91 25.15
N SER A 246 -8.08 1.42 26.10
CA SER A 246 -7.67 2.33 27.15
C SER A 246 -8.10 1.76 28.50
N GLY A 247 -7.15 1.24 29.30
CA GLY A 247 -7.48 0.51 30.52
C GLY A 247 -8.38 -0.69 30.22
N GLU A 248 -9.60 -0.68 30.78
CA GLU A 248 -10.63 -1.69 30.54
C GLU A 248 -11.58 -1.33 29.37
N ASN A 249 -11.55 -0.08 28.91
CA ASN A 249 -12.43 0.38 27.84
C ASN A 249 -11.85 -0.02 26.47
N ILE A 250 -12.72 -0.60 25.64
CA ILE A 250 -12.36 -1.08 24.30
C ILE A 250 -13.28 -0.39 23.29
N LEU A 251 -12.67 0.22 22.28
CA LEU A 251 -13.37 0.75 21.12
C LEU A 251 -13.04 -0.08 19.88
N ILE A 252 -14.06 -0.64 19.26
CA ILE A 252 -13.95 -1.36 18.00
C ILE A 252 -14.45 -0.44 16.90
N ILE A 253 -13.58 -0.13 15.94
CA ILE A 253 -13.90 0.70 14.79
C ILE A 253 -13.98 -0.19 13.56
N ASP A 254 -15.08 -0.10 12.84
CA ASP A 254 -15.30 -0.69 11.53
C ASP A 254 -15.33 0.46 10.50
N THR A 255 -14.41 0.45 9.57
CA THR A 255 -14.23 1.53 8.60
C THR A 255 -15.01 1.26 7.34
N LYS A 256 -15.71 2.29 6.85
CA LYS A 256 -16.58 2.18 5.69
C LYS A 256 -16.24 3.25 4.65
N TYR A 257 -15.86 2.79 3.46
CA TYR A 257 -15.64 3.66 2.30
C TYR A 257 -16.59 3.24 1.18
N TYR A 258 -17.66 4.01 0.99
CA TYR A 258 -18.65 3.76 -0.06
C TYR A 258 -18.87 4.99 -0.90
N SER A 259 -19.09 4.79 -2.19
CA SER A 259 -19.49 5.84 -3.12
C SER A 259 -20.98 6.18 -3.03
N GLN A 260 -21.80 5.30 -2.43
CA GLN A 260 -23.25 5.43 -2.26
C GLN A 260 -23.69 5.11 -0.82
N SER A 261 -24.88 5.62 -0.46
CA SER A 261 -25.37 5.68 0.92
C SER A 261 -25.53 4.37 1.68
N MET A 262 -25.56 4.53 3.00
CA MET A 262 -25.73 3.51 4.05
C MET A 262 -26.83 2.48 3.75
N GLN A 263 -26.47 1.20 3.79
CA GLN A 263 -27.44 0.13 3.90
C GLN A 263 -27.59 -0.29 5.39
N THR A 264 -28.84 -0.46 5.82
CA THR A 264 -29.25 -0.79 7.20
C THR A 264 -28.59 -2.07 7.77
N ILE A 265 -28.11 -2.96 6.89
CA ILE A 265 -27.45 -4.24 7.22
C ILE A 265 -26.12 -4.05 7.98
N GLU A 266 -25.46 -2.93 7.83
CA GLU A 266 -24.11 -2.71 8.40
C GLU A 266 -24.12 -2.46 9.92
N LEU A 267 -25.15 -1.80 10.43
CA LEU A 267 -25.35 -1.66 11.88
C LEU A 267 -25.52 -3.02 12.55
N TYR A 268 -26.13 -3.98 11.84
CA TYR A 268 -26.36 -5.34 12.35
C TYR A 268 -25.03 -6.11 12.49
N ASN A 269 -24.15 -6.02 11.50
CA ASN A 269 -22.84 -6.67 11.54
C ASN A 269 -21.95 -6.09 12.65
N SER A 270 -21.95 -4.78 12.83
CA SER A 270 -21.27 -4.12 13.94
C SER A 270 -21.78 -4.62 15.30
N LYS A 271 -23.09 -4.75 15.49
CA LYS A 271 -23.68 -5.30 16.72
C LYS A 271 -23.15 -6.70 17.05
N THR A 272 -23.06 -7.59 16.06
CA THR A 272 -22.58 -8.96 16.25
C THR A 272 -21.13 -8.97 16.75
N ILE A 273 -20.26 -8.13 16.17
CA ILE A 273 -18.87 -7.98 16.57
C ILE A 273 -18.75 -7.54 18.03
N HIS A 274 -19.52 -6.52 18.45
CA HIS A 274 -19.45 -5.97 19.80
C HIS A 274 -20.00 -6.94 20.85
N SER A 275 -21.14 -7.58 20.58
CA SER A 275 -21.75 -8.54 21.51
C SER A 275 -20.85 -9.75 21.75
N ASN A 276 -20.11 -10.20 20.74
CA ASN A 276 -19.14 -11.29 20.90
C ASN A 276 -17.88 -10.87 21.67
N LYS A 277 -17.50 -9.59 21.65
CA LYS A 277 -16.34 -9.08 22.40
C LYS A 277 -16.66 -8.79 23.85
N ASP A 278 -17.87 -8.30 24.16
CA ASP A 278 -18.34 -8.02 25.52
C ASP A 278 -18.95 -9.24 26.18
N ILE A 279 -18.11 -10.27 26.40
CA ILE A 279 -18.53 -11.53 27.03
C ILE A 279 -19.12 -11.27 28.43
N ASN A 280 -18.57 -10.32 29.16
CA ASN A 280 -18.97 -10.00 30.54
C ASN A 280 -20.19 -9.07 30.62
N LYS A 281 -20.69 -8.56 29.49
CA LYS A 281 -21.82 -7.61 29.39
C LYS A 281 -21.68 -6.42 30.35
N ASN A 282 -20.47 -5.91 30.50
CA ASN A 282 -20.14 -4.83 31.46
C ASN A 282 -20.20 -3.42 30.84
N GLY A 283 -20.56 -3.31 29.55
CA GLY A 283 -20.68 -2.05 28.84
C GLY A 283 -19.36 -1.35 28.52
N LYS A 284 -18.21 -2.01 28.73
CA LYS A 284 -16.88 -1.45 28.49
C LYS A 284 -16.42 -1.63 27.04
N VAL A 285 -17.20 -2.27 26.22
CA VAL A 285 -16.94 -2.44 24.79
C VAL A 285 -17.86 -1.51 24.00
N SER A 286 -17.27 -0.52 23.35
CA SER A 286 -17.98 0.41 22.46
C SER A 286 -17.68 0.10 21.01
N GLY A 287 -18.62 0.42 20.12
CA GLY A 287 -18.49 0.26 18.70
C GLY A 287 -18.54 1.58 17.93
N MET A 288 -17.87 1.62 16.79
CA MET A 288 -17.93 2.76 15.89
C MET A 288 -17.95 2.30 14.44
N LEU A 289 -18.92 2.80 13.67
CA LEU A 289 -18.88 2.82 12.22
C LEU A 289 -18.26 4.16 11.81
N LEU A 290 -17.10 4.10 11.17
CA LEU A 290 -16.36 5.28 10.70
C LEU A 290 -16.45 5.37 9.18
N TYR A 291 -17.40 6.18 8.71
CA TYR A 291 -17.61 6.41 7.27
C TYR A 291 -16.62 7.42 6.72
N ALA A 292 -16.09 7.14 5.54
CA ALA A 292 -15.47 8.18 4.73
C ALA A 292 -16.58 8.98 4.03
N LYS A 293 -16.59 10.31 4.20
CA LYS A 293 -17.49 11.18 3.43
C LYS A 293 -17.04 11.20 1.97
N THR A 294 -17.94 10.81 1.10
CA THR A 294 -17.78 10.87 -0.34
C THR A 294 -18.63 11.99 -0.95
N ASN A 295 -19.45 11.70 -1.94
CA ASN A 295 -20.18 12.70 -2.72
C ASN A 295 -21.58 13.02 -2.20
N GLU A 296 -22.03 12.41 -1.10
CA GLU A 296 -23.39 12.58 -0.60
C GLU A 296 -23.50 13.72 0.41
N ASP A 297 -24.65 14.40 0.43
CA ASP A 297 -24.94 15.46 1.39
C ASP A 297 -25.26 14.92 2.79
N ILE A 298 -25.59 13.64 2.90
CA ILE A 298 -25.89 12.96 4.17
C ILE A 298 -24.57 12.68 4.90
N ILE A 299 -24.45 13.25 6.09
CA ILE A 299 -23.30 13.00 6.98
C ILE A 299 -23.79 12.17 8.17
N PRO A 300 -23.68 10.84 8.13
CA PRO A 300 -24.07 10.00 9.25
C PRO A 300 -23.32 10.37 10.52
N ASN A 301 -24.03 10.74 11.56
CA ASN A 301 -23.47 11.04 12.87
C ASN A 301 -24.51 10.74 13.94
N GLY A 302 -24.19 9.84 14.86
CA GLY A 302 -25.14 9.44 15.90
C GLY A 302 -24.48 8.57 16.97
N GLU A 303 -25.18 8.47 18.11
CA GLU A 303 -24.81 7.59 19.22
C GLU A 303 -26.04 6.79 19.65
N TYR A 304 -25.86 5.51 19.82
CA TYR A 304 -26.95 4.58 20.12
C TYR A 304 -26.52 3.63 21.24
N MET A 305 -27.48 3.20 22.05
CA MET A 305 -27.27 2.12 23.02
C MET A 305 -27.87 0.84 22.48
N MET A 306 -27.09 -0.22 22.41
CA MET A 306 -27.53 -1.54 21.94
C MET A 306 -26.98 -2.64 22.85
N SER A 307 -27.91 -3.34 23.53
CA SER A 307 -27.56 -4.44 24.45
C SER A 307 -26.55 -4.03 25.55
N GLY A 308 -26.69 -2.80 26.08
CA GLY A 308 -25.79 -2.25 27.10
C GLY A 308 -24.49 -1.61 26.59
N ASN A 309 -24.20 -1.73 25.30
CA ASN A 309 -23.01 -1.17 24.70
C ASN A 309 -23.28 0.09 23.87
N LYS A 310 -22.36 1.05 23.90
CA LYS A 310 -22.44 2.27 23.10
C LYS A 310 -21.98 1.98 21.68
N ILE A 311 -22.82 2.33 20.69
CA ILE A 311 -22.50 2.26 19.27
C ILE A 311 -22.56 3.65 18.68
N MET A 312 -21.49 4.05 18.00
CA MET A 312 -21.33 5.36 17.39
C MET A 312 -21.28 5.24 15.88
N VAL A 313 -21.85 6.21 15.21
CA VAL A 313 -21.65 6.42 13.78
C VAL A 313 -20.97 7.76 13.60
N ARG A 314 -19.87 7.79 12.90
CA ARG A 314 -19.10 9.00 12.62
C ARG A 314 -18.70 9.06 11.16
N THR A 315 -18.55 10.26 10.64
CA THR A 315 -18.09 10.50 9.27
C THR A 315 -16.80 11.30 9.27
N LEU A 316 -15.81 10.79 8.56
CA LEU A 316 -14.53 11.45 8.31
C LEU A 316 -14.57 12.12 6.94
N ASP A 317 -14.57 13.46 6.91
CA ASP A 317 -14.65 14.21 5.67
C ASP A 317 -13.28 14.29 4.98
N LEU A 318 -13.07 13.42 4.00
CA LEU A 318 -11.82 13.34 3.23
C LEU A 318 -11.63 14.50 2.23
N ASN A 319 -12.64 15.36 2.07
CA ASN A 319 -12.56 16.56 1.22
C ASN A 319 -12.10 17.81 2.00
N LYS A 320 -11.74 17.65 3.28
CA LYS A 320 -11.15 18.72 4.10
C LYS A 320 -9.64 18.59 4.16
N ASP A 321 -8.97 19.69 4.49
CA ASP A 321 -7.53 19.64 4.75
C ASP A 321 -7.20 18.56 5.77
N PHE A 322 -6.07 17.87 5.58
CA PHE A 322 -5.62 16.77 6.43
C PHE A 322 -5.60 17.13 7.92
N LYS A 323 -5.35 18.40 8.26
CA LYS A 323 -5.43 18.91 9.64
C LYS A 323 -6.78 18.61 10.30
N PHE A 324 -7.89 18.79 9.58
CA PHE A 324 -9.23 18.52 10.11
C PHE A 324 -9.53 17.04 10.19
N ILE A 325 -9.01 16.25 9.25
CA ILE A 325 -9.07 14.78 9.29
C ILE A 325 -8.35 14.29 10.56
N ALA A 326 -7.12 14.76 10.78
CA ALA A 326 -6.34 14.45 11.96
C ALA A 326 -7.04 14.86 13.27
N GLN A 327 -7.63 16.07 13.31
CA GLN A 327 -8.40 16.52 14.48
C GLN A 327 -9.58 15.61 14.80
N SER A 328 -10.30 15.13 13.79
CA SER A 328 -11.41 14.20 13.98
C SER A 328 -10.94 12.84 14.54
N LEU A 329 -9.84 12.31 14.03
CA LEU A 329 -9.25 11.06 14.55
C LEU A 329 -8.69 11.24 15.97
N ASN A 330 -8.07 12.38 16.25
CA ASN A 330 -7.57 12.72 17.59
C ASN A 330 -8.72 12.82 18.60
N LYS A 331 -9.85 13.41 18.22
CA LYS A 331 -11.04 13.49 19.07
C LYS A 331 -11.55 12.12 19.47
N ILE A 332 -11.65 11.19 18.53
CA ILE A 332 -12.06 9.80 18.81
C ILE A 332 -11.13 9.16 19.85
N ALA A 333 -9.82 9.33 19.70
CA ALA A 333 -8.84 8.78 20.65
C ALA A 333 -8.97 9.43 22.03
N SER A 334 -9.13 10.76 22.07
CA SER A 334 -9.28 11.51 23.33
C SER A 334 -10.57 11.14 24.06
N ASP A 335 -11.68 10.94 23.35
CA ASP A 335 -12.95 10.51 23.92
C ASP A 335 -12.82 9.12 24.58
N LEU A 336 -12.04 8.19 23.98
CA LEU A 336 -11.79 6.88 24.58
C LEU A 336 -10.86 6.95 25.79
N ILE A 337 -9.88 7.87 25.81
CA ILE A 337 -8.94 8.00 26.94
C ILE A 337 -9.66 8.60 28.16
N ASN A 338 -10.64 9.48 27.93
CA ASN A 338 -11.36 10.19 28.98
C ASN A 338 -12.64 9.46 29.44
N SER A 339 -13.01 8.35 28.81
CA SER A 339 -14.14 7.50 29.19
C SER A 339 -13.75 6.48 30.26
#